data_be2644730481f043c504e38b4febe582
#
_entry.id   be2644730481f043c504e38b4febe582
#
_cell.length_a   1.000
_cell.length_b   1.000
_cell.length_c   1.000
_cell.angle_alpha   90.00
_cell.angle_beta   90.00
_cell.angle_gamma   90.00
#
_symmetry.space_group_name_H-M   'P 1'
#
loop_
_entity.id
_entity.type
_entity.pdbx_description
1 polymer ?
#
loop_
_entity_poly.entity_id
_entity_poly.type
_entity_poly.pdbx_seq_one_letter_code
_entity_poly.pdbx_strand_id
1 'polypeptide(L)'
;MEDKNKNGEEEEECSIDGDILASILSNLPLLDLDSACHVSKSWNRAVFFSLRRLKSTPWLFVFKQRSLSPYTLAATAYDPKSEKWIELRTGSSPVEHVSAARSSHSTLLYALSPAKLSFSIDAFHLSWRHVAPPRVWRIDPVVAVVGRCLIVAGGVCEFEDDRLAVELLDVESGEEAWERCESMPQYLSGSASSTWLSVAVSAETMYVTEKASGVACCFDPETKSWTELLDFSPGDCRLYSRVIGFVGNRLVMAGITGDEDNPTGIELWEVASTESPMKLKFESIGSMPTACLEKLRGIDSDWPLSSIVFNAVGDMVYMSNAAETGEIVAAEMEGGKLCKWRTLRYADARGHAGERLIVACSNVSFSDLKRAFRDDLRFSVMV
;
A
#
# COMPACT_ATOMS: atom_id res chain seq x y z
N MET A 1 53.34 -9.83 -59.05
CA MET A 1 52.11 -9.07 -59.03
C MET A 1 51.03 -10.00 -58.46
N GLU A 2 50.86 -10.01 -57.18
CA GLU A 2 49.86 -10.84 -56.50
C GLU A 2 48.83 -9.89 -55.90
N ASP A 3 47.63 -9.98 -56.48
CA ASP A 3 46.44 -9.32 -55.91
C ASP A 3 45.97 -10.11 -54.74
N LYS A 4 46.05 -9.51 -53.51
CA LYS A 4 45.42 -10.01 -52.31
C LYS A 4 43.99 -9.46 -52.25
N ASN A 5 43.05 -10.30 -52.67
CA ASN A 5 41.63 -10.12 -52.43
C ASN A 5 41.35 -10.28 -50.93
N LYS A 6 41.08 -9.18 -50.22
CA LYS A 6 40.54 -9.19 -48.85
C LYS A 6 39.02 -9.24 -48.97
N ASN A 7 38.45 -10.43 -48.85
CA ASN A 7 37.04 -10.60 -48.53
C ASN A 7 36.86 -10.13 -47.09
N GLY A 8 36.28 -8.93 -46.93
CA GLY A 8 35.68 -8.53 -45.66
C GLY A 8 34.34 -9.24 -45.58
N GLU A 9 34.25 -10.24 -44.71
CA GLU A 9 32.99 -10.72 -44.22
C GLU A 9 32.39 -9.59 -43.37
N GLU A 10 31.49 -8.81 -43.96
CA GLU A 10 30.58 -7.98 -43.19
C GLU A 10 29.66 -8.95 -42.42
N GLU A 11 29.91 -9.13 -41.11
CA GLU A 11 28.94 -9.71 -40.23
C GLU A 11 27.66 -8.86 -40.33
N GLU A 12 26.65 -9.38 -41.02
CA GLU A 12 25.29 -8.83 -40.97
C GLU A 12 24.83 -8.88 -39.50
N GLU A 13 25.03 -7.79 -38.77
CA GLU A 13 24.38 -7.55 -37.49
C GLU A 13 22.87 -7.67 -37.72
N CYS A 14 22.29 -8.76 -37.29
CA CYS A 14 20.87 -9.02 -37.36
C CYS A 14 20.16 -8.00 -36.46
N SER A 15 19.85 -6.84 -37.01
CA SER A 15 19.19 -5.75 -36.29
C SER A 15 17.73 -6.16 -36.05
N ILE A 16 17.39 -6.38 -34.78
CA ILE A 16 16.00 -6.64 -34.39
C ILE A 16 15.15 -5.40 -34.72
N ASP A 17 14.04 -5.62 -35.43
CA ASP A 17 13.07 -4.57 -35.73
C ASP A 17 12.68 -3.81 -34.45
N GLY A 18 12.63 -2.48 -34.50
CA GLY A 18 12.38 -1.62 -33.36
C GLY A 18 11.05 -1.90 -32.65
N ASP A 19 10.02 -2.32 -33.37
CA ASP A 19 8.72 -2.68 -32.82
C ASP A 19 8.77 -4.02 -32.08
N ILE A 20 9.52 -4.99 -32.58
CA ILE A 20 9.74 -6.28 -31.93
C ILE A 20 10.56 -6.06 -30.64
N LEU A 21 11.63 -5.26 -30.74
CA LEU A 21 12.45 -4.92 -29.57
C LEU A 21 11.63 -4.21 -28.50
N ALA A 22 10.80 -3.22 -28.86
CA ALA A 22 9.91 -2.55 -27.92
C ALA A 22 8.90 -3.51 -27.28
N SER A 23 8.40 -4.48 -28.02
CA SER A 23 7.51 -5.52 -27.50
C SER A 23 8.21 -6.44 -26.49
N ILE A 24 9.46 -6.83 -26.77
CA ILE A 24 10.29 -7.62 -25.83
C ILE A 24 10.55 -6.81 -24.58
N LEU A 25 11.01 -5.58 -24.72
CA LEU A 25 11.34 -4.70 -23.59
C LEU A 25 10.14 -4.37 -22.71
N SER A 26 8.92 -4.35 -23.27
CA SER A 26 7.69 -4.15 -22.47
C SER A 26 7.40 -5.29 -21.49
N ASN A 27 8.05 -6.43 -21.61
CA ASN A 27 7.92 -7.57 -20.69
C ASN A 27 9.00 -7.63 -19.62
N LEU A 28 10.04 -6.78 -19.72
CA LEU A 28 11.09 -6.76 -18.70
C LEU A 28 10.64 -6.07 -17.40
N PRO A 29 11.23 -6.47 -16.26
CA PRO A 29 11.12 -5.71 -15.02
C PRO A 29 11.64 -4.28 -15.19
N LEU A 30 11.09 -3.33 -14.44
CA LEU A 30 11.45 -1.92 -14.56
C LEU A 30 12.95 -1.65 -14.32
N LEU A 31 13.56 -2.37 -13.39
CA LEU A 31 15.00 -2.23 -13.09
C LEU A 31 15.90 -2.64 -14.25
N ASP A 32 15.50 -3.66 -15.02
CA ASP A 32 16.27 -4.16 -16.16
C ASP A 32 16.18 -3.20 -17.35
N LEU A 33 15.11 -2.40 -17.44
CA LEU A 33 14.93 -1.39 -18.47
C LEU A 33 15.96 -0.26 -18.39
N ASP A 34 16.42 0.10 -17.18
CA ASP A 34 17.47 1.10 -17.04
C ASP A 34 18.78 0.61 -17.67
N SER A 35 19.17 -0.62 -17.39
CA SER A 35 20.33 -1.25 -18.06
C SER A 35 20.14 -1.32 -19.57
N ALA A 36 18.95 -1.66 -20.05
CA ALA A 36 18.62 -1.72 -21.48
C ALA A 36 18.77 -0.35 -22.17
N CYS A 37 18.47 0.76 -21.50
CA CYS A 37 18.65 2.11 -22.02
C CYS A 37 20.12 2.42 -22.39
N HIS A 38 21.07 1.78 -21.76
CA HIS A 38 22.50 2.04 -21.91
C HIS A 38 23.18 1.14 -22.96
N VAL A 39 22.49 0.15 -23.54
CA VAL A 39 23.05 -0.77 -24.54
C VAL A 39 23.36 -0.04 -25.83
N SER A 40 22.40 0.70 -26.42
CA SER A 40 22.57 1.47 -27.64
C SER A 40 21.48 2.56 -27.78
N LYS A 41 21.68 3.48 -28.75
CA LYS A 41 20.68 4.49 -29.10
C LYS A 41 19.36 3.88 -29.59
N SER A 42 19.42 2.75 -30.31
CA SER A 42 18.22 2.02 -30.76
C SER A 42 17.46 1.38 -29.59
N TRP A 43 18.17 0.75 -28.67
CA TRP A 43 17.60 0.20 -27.45
C TRP A 43 16.97 1.27 -26.57
N ASN A 44 17.66 2.38 -26.35
CA ASN A 44 17.10 3.50 -25.58
C ASN A 44 15.79 4.00 -26.21
N ARG A 45 15.76 4.14 -27.56
CA ARG A 45 14.54 4.54 -28.26
C ARG A 45 13.42 3.50 -28.12
N ALA A 46 13.76 2.20 -28.25
CA ALA A 46 12.80 1.10 -28.06
C ALA A 46 12.26 1.03 -26.63
N VAL A 47 13.06 1.29 -25.57
CA VAL A 47 12.57 1.43 -24.19
C VAL A 47 11.53 2.54 -24.11
N PHE A 48 11.77 3.73 -24.67
CA PHE A 48 10.78 4.81 -24.64
C PHE A 48 9.48 4.46 -25.38
N PHE A 49 9.54 3.68 -26.44
CA PHE A 49 8.32 3.15 -27.10
C PHE A 49 7.62 2.10 -26.26
N SER A 50 8.37 1.22 -25.59
CA SER A 50 7.81 0.19 -24.71
C SER A 50 7.09 0.81 -23.51
N LEU A 51 7.56 1.95 -22.98
CA LEU A 51 6.96 2.67 -21.85
C LEU A 51 5.50 3.11 -22.11
N ARG A 52 5.10 3.31 -23.35
CA ARG A 52 3.71 3.61 -23.71
C ARG A 52 2.78 2.42 -23.47
N ARG A 53 3.32 1.20 -23.45
CA ARG A 53 2.62 -0.07 -23.21
C ARG A 53 2.78 -0.57 -21.78
N LEU A 54 3.82 -0.15 -21.09
CA LEU A 54 4.10 -0.49 -19.72
C LEU A 54 3.17 0.28 -18.79
N LYS A 55 2.37 -0.47 -18.06
CA LYS A 55 1.66 0.05 -16.89
C LYS A 55 2.67 0.22 -15.73
N SER A 56 2.38 1.13 -14.82
CA SER A 56 3.08 1.19 -13.54
C SER A 56 2.98 -0.16 -12.82
N THR A 57 4.06 -0.57 -12.16
CA THR A 57 4.11 -1.85 -11.46
C THR A 57 3.78 -1.64 -9.98
N PRO A 58 2.89 -2.44 -9.40
CA PRO A 58 2.49 -2.31 -8.00
C PRO A 58 3.56 -2.90 -7.05
N TRP A 59 4.42 -2.06 -6.51
CA TRP A 59 5.47 -2.47 -5.58
C TRP A 59 4.99 -2.45 -4.13
N LEU A 60 5.46 -3.42 -3.35
CA LEU A 60 5.32 -3.44 -1.90
C LEU A 60 6.54 -2.77 -1.25
N PHE A 61 6.31 -1.97 -0.23
CA PHE A 61 7.34 -1.32 0.57
C PHE A 61 7.24 -1.77 2.02
N VAL A 62 8.35 -2.17 2.59
CA VAL A 62 8.49 -2.50 4.00
C VAL A 62 9.47 -1.53 4.61
N PHE A 63 8.98 -0.75 5.57
CA PHE A 63 9.77 0.22 6.30
C PHE A 63 10.09 -0.31 7.69
N LYS A 64 11.37 -0.31 8.03
CA LYS A 64 11.84 -0.56 9.38
C LYS A 64 12.04 0.75 10.10
N GLN A 65 11.42 0.91 11.23
CA GLN A 65 11.60 2.05 12.10
C GLN A 65 12.05 1.62 13.47
N ARG A 66 13.07 2.31 14.01
CA ARG A 66 13.46 2.14 15.41
C ARG A 66 12.33 2.60 16.31
N SER A 67 12.02 1.82 17.35
CA SER A 67 10.94 2.13 18.31
C SER A 67 11.28 3.26 19.25
N LEU A 68 12.57 3.62 19.36
CA LEU A 68 13.08 4.70 20.21
C LEU A 68 13.70 5.81 19.35
N SER A 69 13.59 7.04 19.83
CA SER A 69 14.20 8.22 19.18
C SER A 69 15.74 8.07 19.11
N PRO A 70 16.38 8.48 18.01
CA PRO A 70 15.79 9.06 16.81
C PRO A 70 15.07 7.99 15.97
N TYR A 71 13.85 8.30 15.51
CA TYR A 71 13.04 7.41 14.69
C TYR A 71 13.57 7.41 13.24
N THR A 72 14.58 6.60 12.98
CA THR A 72 15.12 6.45 11.62
C THR A 72 14.30 5.43 10.85
N LEU A 73 14.12 5.67 9.56
CA LEU A 73 13.35 4.82 8.68
C LEU A 73 14.27 4.21 7.61
N ALA A 74 14.34 2.88 7.55
CA ALA A 74 14.97 2.14 6.47
C ALA A 74 13.89 1.50 5.60
N ALA A 75 14.09 1.50 4.29
CA ALA A 75 13.10 1.01 3.33
C ALA A 75 13.65 -0.13 2.48
N THR A 76 12.83 -1.14 2.29
CA THR A 76 13.00 -2.20 1.29
C THR A 76 11.74 -2.27 0.44
N ALA A 77 11.90 -2.59 -0.84
CA ALA A 77 10.81 -2.77 -1.77
C ALA A 77 10.82 -4.17 -2.37
N TYR A 78 9.65 -4.68 -2.68
CA TYR A 78 9.48 -5.92 -3.45
C TYR A 78 8.89 -5.58 -4.81
N ASP A 79 9.60 -5.94 -5.88
CA ASP A 79 9.11 -5.86 -7.26
C ASP A 79 8.43 -7.19 -7.64
N PRO A 80 7.10 -7.23 -7.79
CA PRO A 80 6.38 -8.46 -8.09
C PRO A 80 6.69 -9.02 -9.49
N LYS A 81 7.22 -8.21 -10.40
CA LYS A 81 7.55 -8.63 -11.77
C LYS A 81 8.88 -9.36 -11.85
N SER A 82 9.88 -8.89 -11.11
CA SER A 82 11.18 -9.57 -11.00
C SER A 82 11.23 -10.59 -9.86
N GLU A 83 10.25 -10.56 -8.95
CA GLU A 83 10.18 -11.35 -7.72
C GLU A 83 11.39 -11.14 -6.80
N LYS A 84 11.93 -9.92 -6.80
CA LYS A 84 13.13 -9.58 -6.04
C LYS A 84 12.85 -8.53 -4.97
N TRP A 85 13.56 -8.65 -3.85
CA TRP A 85 13.67 -7.63 -2.85
C TRP A 85 14.79 -6.65 -3.19
N ILE A 86 14.54 -5.38 -2.93
CA ILE A 86 15.42 -4.26 -3.28
C ILE A 86 15.58 -3.38 -2.03
N GLU A 87 16.79 -3.21 -1.57
CA GLU A 87 17.08 -2.25 -0.52
C GLU A 87 17.15 -0.84 -1.12
N LEU A 88 16.42 0.08 -0.52
CA LEU A 88 16.39 1.49 -0.93
C LEU A 88 17.29 2.28 0.01
N ARG A 89 18.35 2.87 -0.53
CA ARG A 89 19.31 3.71 0.22
C ARG A 89 19.27 5.12 -0.32
N THR A 90 18.90 6.07 0.51
CA THR A 90 19.07 7.49 0.19
C THR A 90 20.52 7.91 0.46
N GLY A 91 21.13 8.65 -0.46
CA GLY A 91 22.48 9.19 -0.29
C GLY A 91 22.57 10.28 0.80
N SER A 92 21.43 10.85 1.20
CA SER A 92 21.29 11.79 2.30
C SER A 92 21.23 11.07 3.66
N SER A 93 21.58 11.77 4.72
CA SER A 93 21.39 11.27 6.09
C SER A 93 19.97 10.80 6.31
N PRO A 94 19.75 9.71 7.07
CA PRO A 94 18.41 9.22 7.34
C PRO A 94 17.53 10.32 7.93
N VAL A 95 16.32 10.46 7.40
CA VAL A 95 15.37 11.45 7.90
C VAL A 95 14.95 11.04 9.30
N GLU A 96 15.26 11.87 10.27
CA GLU A 96 14.81 11.67 11.65
C GLU A 96 13.38 12.16 11.80
N HIS A 97 12.49 11.29 12.26
CA HIS A 97 11.11 11.64 12.58
C HIS A 97 10.96 11.94 14.07
N VAL A 98 10.15 12.94 14.39
CA VAL A 98 9.82 13.30 15.79
C VAL A 98 8.89 12.31 16.46
N SER A 99 8.21 11.47 15.69
CA SER A 99 7.27 10.47 16.17
C SER A 99 7.29 9.22 15.30
N ALA A 100 6.71 8.14 15.81
CA ALA A 100 6.59 6.89 15.06
C ALA A 100 5.76 7.09 13.79
N ALA A 101 6.28 6.62 12.66
CA ALA A 101 5.54 6.55 11.42
C ALA A 101 4.49 5.45 11.49
N ARG A 102 3.38 5.62 10.77
CA ARG A 102 2.24 4.71 10.71
C ARG A 102 1.68 4.67 9.30
N SER A 103 0.85 3.69 9.03
CA SER A 103 0.04 3.59 7.82
C SER A 103 -1.41 3.27 8.23
N SER A 104 -2.38 3.99 7.69
CA SER A 104 -3.80 3.70 7.88
C SER A 104 -4.41 2.96 6.69
N HIS A 105 -3.81 3.11 5.51
CA HIS A 105 -4.25 2.43 4.28
C HIS A 105 -3.07 2.26 3.31
N SER A 106 -3.28 1.51 2.25
CA SER A 106 -2.26 0.95 1.37
C SER A 106 -1.13 1.89 0.91
N THR A 107 -1.44 3.16 0.64
CA THR A 107 -0.47 4.07 0.01
C THR A 107 0.04 5.18 0.93
N LEU A 108 -0.53 5.33 2.12
CA LEU A 108 -0.24 6.45 3.02
C LEU A 108 0.75 6.06 4.12
N LEU A 109 1.75 6.89 4.30
CA LEU A 109 2.60 6.93 5.50
C LEU A 109 2.37 8.25 6.21
N TYR A 110 2.27 8.24 7.53
CA TYR A 110 2.17 9.46 8.33
C TYR A 110 2.89 9.35 9.67
N ALA A 111 3.26 10.49 10.23
CA ALA A 111 3.80 10.62 11.57
C ALA A 111 3.17 11.84 12.23
N LEU A 112 2.45 11.62 13.33
CA LEU A 112 1.75 12.65 14.09
C LEU A 112 2.52 12.98 15.36
N SER A 113 2.75 14.28 15.59
CA SER A 113 3.32 14.82 16.82
C SER A 113 2.51 16.03 17.28
N PRO A 114 2.70 16.51 18.53
CA PRO A 114 2.04 17.73 18.98
C PRO A 114 2.40 18.98 18.17
N ALA A 115 3.55 18.97 17.50
CA ALA A 115 4.04 20.12 16.74
C ALA A 115 3.65 20.11 15.27
N LYS A 116 3.45 18.92 14.69
CA LYS A 116 3.16 18.77 13.26
C LYS A 116 2.59 17.41 12.90
N LEU A 117 1.85 17.35 11.80
CA LEU A 117 1.53 16.13 11.08
C LEU A 117 2.41 16.06 9.82
N SER A 118 3.13 14.97 9.67
CA SER A 118 3.93 14.67 8.49
C SER A 118 3.31 13.50 7.76
N PHE A 119 3.18 13.57 6.44
CA PHE A 119 2.62 12.47 5.65
C PHE A 119 3.29 12.35 4.28
N SER A 120 3.23 11.16 3.71
CA SER A 120 3.64 10.85 2.34
C SER A 120 2.65 9.88 1.73
N ILE A 121 2.22 10.17 0.50
CA ILE A 121 1.42 9.27 -0.35
C ILE A 121 2.29 8.59 -1.41
N ASP A 122 3.58 8.82 -1.37
CA ASP A 122 4.59 8.25 -2.26
C ASP A 122 5.58 7.42 -1.43
N ALA A 123 5.28 6.14 -1.30
CA ALA A 123 6.10 5.20 -0.54
C ALA A 123 7.48 4.98 -1.18
N PHE A 124 7.62 5.24 -2.49
CA PHE A 124 8.88 5.03 -3.20
C PHE A 124 9.88 6.17 -2.97
N HIS A 125 9.47 7.44 -3.16
CA HIS A 125 10.36 8.59 -2.99
C HIS A 125 10.36 9.13 -1.56
N LEU A 126 9.40 8.72 -0.71
CA LEU A 126 9.21 9.24 0.65
C LEU A 126 9.16 10.77 0.68
N SER A 127 8.39 11.34 -0.25
CA SER A 127 8.20 12.80 -0.35
C SER A 127 7.32 13.28 0.80
N TRP A 128 7.94 13.55 1.95
CA TRP A 128 7.23 14.00 3.15
C TRP A 128 6.72 15.43 3.00
N ARG A 129 5.42 15.60 3.20
CA ARG A 129 4.77 16.88 3.40
C ARG A 129 4.56 17.10 4.89
N HIS A 130 4.73 18.33 5.34
CA HIS A 130 4.57 18.72 6.73
C HIS A 130 3.50 19.80 6.81
N VAL A 131 2.54 19.59 7.71
CA VAL A 131 1.45 20.53 7.97
C VAL A 131 1.30 20.75 9.47
N ALA A 132 0.61 21.81 9.87
CA ALA A 132 0.23 22.03 11.25
C ALA A 132 -0.51 20.80 11.83
N PRO A 133 -0.38 20.51 13.12
CA PRO A 133 -1.12 19.39 13.72
C PRO A 133 -2.62 19.68 13.71
N PRO A 134 -3.51 18.64 13.69
CA PRO A 134 -4.93 18.84 13.90
C PRO A 134 -5.20 19.53 15.24
N ARG A 135 -6.32 20.25 15.34
CA ARG A 135 -6.68 21.06 16.54
C ARG A 135 -6.94 20.17 17.73
N VAL A 136 -7.54 18.98 17.51
CA VAL A 136 -7.83 18.01 18.56
C VAL A 136 -6.65 17.04 18.65
N TRP A 137 -6.13 16.83 19.85
CA TRP A 137 -5.03 15.89 20.08
C TRP A 137 -5.49 14.45 19.94
N ARG A 138 -4.70 13.65 19.22
CA ARG A 138 -5.02 12.27 18.84
C ARG A 138 -3.85 11.35 19.11
N ILE A 139 -4.14 10.15 19.57
CA ILE A 139 -3.15 9.11 19.88
C ILE A 139 -3.05 8.09 18.74
N ASP A 140 -4.19 7.61 18.25
CA ASP A 140 -4.29 6.56 17.23
C ASP A 140 -5.38 6.88 16.18
N PRO A 141 -5.28 8.03 15.46
CA PRO A 141 -6.30 8.42 14.50
C PRO A 141 -6.25 7.57 13.23
N VAL A 142 -7.39 7.49 12.58
CA VAL A 142 -7.45 7.21 11.14
C VAL A 142 -6.96 8.45 10.40
N VAL A 143 -5.98 8.28 9.53
CA VAL A 143 -5.49 9.34 8.63
C VAL A 143 -5.66 8.88 7.19
N ALA A 144 -6.27 9.70 6.35
CA ALA A 144 -6.49 9.39 4.95
C ALA A 144 -6.25 10.61 4.07
N VAL A 145 -5.88 10.37 2.82
CA VAL A 145 -5.83 11.41 1.78
C VAL A 145 -6.81 11.02 0.69
N VAL A 146 -7.87 11.83 0.50
CA VAL A 146 -8.92 11.65 -0.51
C VAL A 146 -8.86 12.84 -1.44
N GLY A 147 -8.46 12.62 -2.69
CA GLY A 147 -8.19 13.73 -3.61
C GLY A 147 -7.16 14.69 -3.03
N ARG A 148 -7.57 15.95 -2.80
CA ARG A 148 -6.72 16.99 -2.18
C ARG A 148 -6.93 17.14 -0.67
N CYS A 149 -7.81 16.35 -0.07
CA CYS A 149 -8.19 16.48 1.32
C CYS A 149 -7.43 15.49 2.21
N LEU A 150 -6.69 16.00 3.18
CA LEU A 150 -6.11 15.23 4.28
C LEU A 150 -7.14 15.17 5.41
N ILE A 151 -7.57 13.98 5.78
CA ILE A 151 -8.61 13.71 6.76
C ILE A 151 -7.98 13.05 7.98
N VAL A 152 -8.33 13.50 9.17
CA VAL A 152 -7.94 12.91 10.44
C VAL A 152 -9.20 12.66 11.27
N ALA A 153 -9.50 11.39 11.56
CA ALA A 153 -10.74 10.98 12.19
C ALA A 153 -10.49 10.07 13.39
N GLY A 154 -11.24 10.26 14.47
CA GLY A 154 -11.16 9.44 15.69
C GLY A 154 -9.79 9.45 16.37
N GLY A 155 -9.49 8.43 17.15
CA GLY A 155 -8.23 8.30 17.90
C GLY A 155 -7.99 9.37 18.94
N VAL A 156 -9.02 10.04 19.35
CA VAL A 156 -8.99 11.19 20.26
C VAL A 156 -8.73 10.72 21.69
N CYS A 157 -8.00 11.52 22.44
CA CYS A 157 -7.72 11.26 23.84
C CYS A 157 -9.02 11.28 24.68
N GLU A 158 -9.08 10.47 25.75
CA GLU A 158 -10.27 10.35 26.62
C GLU A 158 -10.68 11.65 27.33
N PHE A 159 -9.80 12.62 27.38
CA PHE A 159 -10.03 13.92 28.02
C PHE A 159 -10.68 14.97 27.11
N GLU A 160 -10.83 14.68 25.83
CA GLU A 160 -11.47 15.57 24.87
C GLU A 160 -12.98 15.37 24.83
N ASP A 161 -13.71 16.47 24.61
CA ASP A 161 -15.19 16.49 24.63
C ASP A 161 -15.80 15.62 23.50
N ASP A 162 -15.15 15.60 22.32
CA ASP A 162 -15.63 14.86 21.16
C ASP A 162 -14.60 13.79 20.71
N ARG A 163 -14.79 12.56 21.18
CA ARG A 163 -13.93 11.43 20.85
C ARG A 163 -14.04 10.98 19.40
N LEU A 164 -15.10 11.38 18.71
CA LEU A 164 -15.40 11.03 17.32
C LEU A 164 -15.02 12.15 16.35
N ALA A 165 -14.36 13.21 16.82
CA ALA A 165 -14.02 14.38 16.03
C ALA A 165 -13.34 14.00 14.70
N VAL A 166 -13.74 14.70 13.65
CA VAL A 166 -13.14 14.62 12.30
C VAL A 166 -12.68 16.00 11.89
N GLU A 167 -11.46 16.06 11.37
CA GLU A 167 -10.88 17.29 10.86
C GLU A 167 -10.33 17.06 9.46
N LEU A 168 -10.47 18.04 8.59
CA LEU A 168 -10.05 18.02 7.20
C LEU A 168 -9.15 19.21 6.91
N LEU A 169 -8.10 18.97 6.12
CA LEU A 169 -7.20 19.99 5.60
C LEU A 169 -7.10 19.86 4.08
N ASP A 170 -7.35 20.93 3.34
CA ASP A 170 -7.06 20.99 1.91
C ASP A 170 -5.57 21.25 1.69
N VAL A 171 -4.83 20.23 1.21
CA VAL A 171 -3.37 20.27 1.04
C VAL A 171 -2.91 21.06 -0.19
N GLU A 172 -3.84 21.56 -1.01
CA GLU A 172 -3.56 22.37 -2.21
C GLU A 172 -4.00 23.82 -2.06
N SER A 173 -4.82 24.15 -1.07
CA SER A 173 -5.32 25.52 -0.86
C SER A 173 -4.25 26.54 -0.50
N GLY A 174 -3.09 26.10 -0.02
CA GLY A 174 -2.04 26.96 0.52
C GLY A 174 -2.37 27.53 1.91
N GLU A 175 -3.56 27.29 2.44
CA GLU A 175 -3.96 27.63 3.80
C GLU A 175 -3.82 26.40 4.70
N GLU A 176 -3.01 26.48 5.75
CA GLU A 176 -2.87 25.40 6.74
C GLU A 176 -3.97 25.44 7.80
N ALA A 177 -5.22 25.59 7.36
CA ALA A 177 -6.37 25.70 8.25
C ALA A 177 -7.17 24.40 8.29
N TRP A 178 -7.14 23.72 9.45
CA TRP A 178 -7.99 22.56 9.69
C TRP A 178 -9.46 22.99 9.84
N GLU A 179 -10.33 22.35 9.10
CA GLU A 179 -11.76 22.48 9.21
C GLU A 179 -12.36 21.32 10.00
N ARG A 180 -13.32 21.62 10.88
CA ARG A 180 -14.08 20.59 11.59
C ARG A 180 -15.20 20.09 10.69
N CYS A 181 -15.32 18.78 10.57
CA CYS A 181 -16.37 18.09 9.83
C CYS A 181 -17.40 17.47 10.78
N GLU A 182 -18.39 16.80 10.22
CA GLU A 182 -19.28 15.92 10.95
C GLU A 182 -18.47 14.83 11.68
N SER A 183 -18.72 14.66 12.98
CA SER A 183 -18.04 13.65 13.78
C SER A 183 -18.38 12.24 13.30
N MET A 184 -17.50 11.28 13.53
CA MET A 184 -17.78 9.87 13.22
C MET A 184 -19.11 9.43 13.84
N PRO A 185 -19.83 8.51 13.18
CA PRO A 185 -21.09 8.00 13.73
C PRO A 185 -20.95 7.37 15.12
N GLN A 186 -21.95 7.58 15.97
CA GLN A 186 -21.95 7.14 17.36
C GLN A 186 -21.76 5.63 17.57
N TYR A 187 -22.16 4.81 16.61
CA TYR A 187 -21.96 3.36 16.67
C TYR A 187 -20.47 2.94 16.60
N LEU A 188 -19.57 3.84 16.21
CA LEU A 188 -18.13 3.64 16.23
C LEU A 188 -17.46 4.15 17.53
N SER A 189 -18.22 4.67 18.49
CA SER A 189 -17.65 5.33 19.68
C SER A 189 -16.72 4.44 20.53
N GLY A 190 -16.96 3.13 20.52
CA GLY A 190 -16.12 2.14 21.22
C GLY A 190 -14.86 1.71 20.46
N SER A 191 -14.78 2.01 19.16
CA SER A 191 -13.74 1.50 18.27
C SER A 191 -13.10 2.57 17.38
N ALA A 192 -13.34 3.85 17.67
CA ALA A 192 -12.92 4.97 16.81
C ALA A 192 -11.39 5.21 16.82
N SER A 193 -10.60 4.19 16.54
CA SER A 193 -9.14 4.30 16.40
C SER A 193 -8.62 3.42 15.25
N SER A 194 -7.45 3.74 14.71
CA SER A 194 -6.88 2.99 13.58
C SER A 194 -6.59 1.53 13.91
N THR A 195 -6.40 1.21 15.17
CA THR A 195 -6.24 -0.17 15.64
C THR A 195 -7.46 -1.03 15.37
N TRP A 196 -8.68 -0.53 15.63
CA TRP A 196 -9.92 -1.28 15.50
C TRP A 196 -10.64 -1.09 14.17
N LEU A 197 -10.25 -0.06 13.41
CA LEU A 197 -10.85 0.28 12.14
C LEU A 197 -9.95 -0.16 10.97
N SER A 198 -10.58 -0.57 9.88
CA SER A 198 -9.93 -0.73 8.58
C SER A 198 -10.42 0.36 7.64
N VAL A 199 -9.51 0.87 6.82
CA VAL A 199 -9.75 2.03 5.97
C VAL A 199 -9.43 1.70 4.52
N ALA A 200 -10.31 2.10 3.61
CA ALA A 200 -10.08 2.07 2.18
C ALA A 200 -10.39 3.43 1.57
N VAL A 201 -9.58 3.89 0.65
CA VAL A 201 -9.71 5.21 0.04
C VAL A 201 -9.89 5.07 -1.47
N SER A 202 -10.96 5.66 -1.99
CA SER A 202 -11.16 5.90 -3.42
C SER A 202 -10.69 7.30 -3.81
N ALA A 203 -10.92 7.70 -5.07
CA ALA A 203 -10.63 9.05 -5.51
C ALA A 203 -11.50 10.12 -4.81
N GLU A 204 -12.70 9.75 -4.37
CA GLU A 204 -13.75 10.68 -3.91
C GLU A 204 -14.16 10.42 -2.46
N THR A 205 -13.98 9.21 -1.93
CA THR A 205 -14.54 8.80 -0.62
C THR A 205 -13.55 7.99 0.21
N MET A 206 -13.68 8.11 1.54
CA MET A 206 -13.02 7.26 2.51
C MET A 206 -14.05 6.28 3.10
N TYR A 207 -13.78 4.98 2.97
CA TYR A 207 -14.54 3.91 3.61
C TYR A 207 -13.87 3.53 4.92
N VAL A 208 -14.69 3.36 5.96
CA VAL A 208 -14.24 2.93 7.29
C VAL A 208 -15.12 1.78 7.75
N THR A 209 -14.52 0.68 8.19
CA THR A 209 -15.23 -0.45 8.80
C THR A 209 -14.60 -0.85 10.12
N GLU A 210 -15.44 -1.18 11.09
CA GLU A 210 -14.99 -1.83 12.32
C GLU A 210 -14.63 -3.29 12.03
N LYS A 211 -13.39 -3.66 12.37
CA LYS A 211 -12.85 -4.98 12.02
C LYS A 211 -13.65 -6.14 12.58
N ALA A 212 -14.13 -6.02 13.82
CA ALA A 212 -14.84 -7.09 14.52
C ALA A 212 -16.29 -7.26 14.08
N SER A 213 -17.07 -6.20 14.04
CA SER A 213 -18.50 -6.24 13.73
C SER A 213 -18.82 -6.19 12.23
N GLY A 214 -17.96 -5.53 11.43
CA GLY A 214 -18.24 -5.22 10.02
C GLY A 214 -19.14 -4.01 9.82
N VAL A 215 -19.51 -3.32 10.90
CA VAL A 215 -20.21 -2.04 10.82
C VAL A 215 -19.33 -1.04 10.09
N ALA A 216 -19.87 -0.37 9.08
CA ALA A 216 -19.11 0.52 8.20
C ALA A 216 -19.87 1.80 7.85
N CYS A 217 -19.14 2.77 7.35
CA CYS A 217 -19.64 4.02 6.81
C CYS A 217 -18.66 4.59 5.79
N CYS A 218 -19.13 5.56 4.99
CA CYS A 218 -18.28 6.32 4.09
C CYS A 218 -18.26 7.79 4.49
N PHE A 219 -17.12 8.42 4.37
CA PHE A 219 -16.95 9.84 4.53
C PHE A 219 -16.73 10.50 3.17
N ASP A 220 -17.50 11.51 2.86
CA ASP A 220 -17.37 12.35 1.68
C ASP A 220 -16.71 13.68 2.06
N PRO A 221 -15.50 13.98 1.57
CA PRO A 221 -14.81 15.22 1.92
C PRO A 221 -15.43 16.48 1.29
N GLU A 222 -16.24 16.37 0.22
CA GLU A 222 -16.91 17.51 -0.38
C GLU A 222 -18.09 17.98 0.48
N THR A 223 -18.93 17.03 0.91
CA THR A 223 -20.06 17.33 1.80
C THR A 223 -19.67 17.39 3.27
N LYS A 224 -18.45 16.89 3.62
CA LYS A 224 -17.92 16.79 4.99
C LYS A 224 -18.80 15.99 5.93
N SER A 225 -19.49 14.98 5.39
CA SER A 225 -20.51 14.20 6.09
C SER A 225 -20.30 12.69 5.90
N TRP A 226 -20.96 11.94 6.76
CA TRP A 226 -20.94 10.47 6.75
C TRP A 226 -22.22 9.92 6.10
N THR A 227 -22.08 8.79 5.42
CA THR A 227 -23.25 8.02 4.96
C THR A 227 -23.96 7.34 6.12
N GLU A 228 -25.17 6.83 5.85
CA GLU A 228 -25.86 5.91 6.74
C GLU A 228 -25.02 4.64 6.96
N LEU A 229 -25.41 3.88 7.98
CA LEU A 229 -24.77 2.62 8.38
C LEU A 229 -24.77 1.61 7.22
N LEU A 230 -23.59 1.07 6.94
CA LEU A 230 -23.37 -0.05 6.04
C LEU A 230 -22.99 -1.29 6.86
N ASP A 231 -23.28 -2.47 6.31
CA ASP A 231 -22.91 -3.75 6.91
C ASP A 231 -22.02 -4.54 5.96
N PHE A 232 -20.76 -4.74 6.36
CA PHE A 232 -19.78 -5.54 5.63
C PHE A 232 -19.82 -7.00 6.08
N SER A 233 -21.02 -7.58 6.06
CA SER A 233 -21.26 -8.99 6.37
C SER A 233 -21.79 -9.73 5.15
N PRO A 234 -20.99 -10.58 4.48
CA PRO A 234 -21.44 -11.35 3.32
C PRO A 234 -22.31 -12.52 3.75
N GLY A 235 -23.65 -12.31 3.72
CA GLY A 235 -24.63 -13.36 3.98
C GLY A 235 -24.44 -14.07 5.32
N ASP A 236 -24.46 -15.42 5.30
CA ASP A 236 -24.36 -16.25 6.51
C ASP A 236 -22.91 -16.56 6.93
N CYS A 237 -21.90 -15.93 6.30
CA CYS A 237 -20.52 -16.15 6.65
C CYS A 237 -20.19 -15.57 8.04
N ARG A 238 -19.78 -16.46 8.95
CA ARG A 238 -19.33 -16.04 10.28
C ARG A 238 -17.89 -15.56 10.21
N LEU A 239 -17.72 -14.24 10.27
CA LEU A 239 -16.42 -13.59 10.27
C LEU A 239 -16.14 -12.99 11.64
N TYR A 240 -14.94 -13.22 12.17
CA TYR A 240 -14.53 -12.59 13.42
C TYR A 240 -13.70 -11.32 13.21
N SER A 241 -13.09 -11.14 12.01
CA SER A 241 -12.37 -9.91 11.67
C SER A 241 -12.46 -9.62 10.16
N ARG A 242 -12.44 -8.34 9.80
CA ARG A 242 -12.54 -7.86 8.42
C ARG A 242 -11.55 -6.73 8.18
N VAL A 243 -10.99 -6.71 6.98
CA VAL A 243 -10.15 -5.60 6.51
C VAL A 243 -10.56 -5.25 5.08
N ILE A 244 -10.44 -3.98 4.72
CA ILE A 244 -10.89 -3.46 3.41
C ILE A 244 -9.75 -2.73 2.69
N GLY A 245 -9.85 -2.68 1.36
CA GLY A 245 -8.93 -1.94 0.50
C GLY A 245 -9.42 -1.88 -0.92
N PHE A 246 -8.77 -1.07 -1.76
CA PHE A 246 -9.09 -1.00 -3.18
C PHE A 246 -8.06 -1.79 -4.00
N VAL A 247 -8.55 -2.73 -4.82
CA VAL A 247 -7.77 -3.45 -5.84
C VAL A 247 -8.19 -2.88 -7.19
N GLY A 248 -7.32 -2.11 -7.81
CA GLY A 248 -7.73 -1.24 -8.92
C GLY A 248 -8.81 -0.25 -8.45
N ASN A 249 -9.96 -0.29 -9.09
CA ASN A 249 -11.13 0.54 -8.74
C ASN A 249 -12.21 -0.25 -7.97
N ARG A 250 -11.90 -1.45 -7.49
CA ARG A 250 -12.87 -2.32 -6.82
C ARG A 250 -12.63 -2.29 -5.33
N LEU A 251 -13.67 -2.01 -4.54
CA LEU A 251 -13.63 -2.16 -3.10
C LEU A 251 -13.62 -3.66 -2.78
N VAL A 252 -12.61 -4.11 -2.08
CA VAL A 252 -12.41 -5.50 -1.69
C VAL A 252 -12.38 -5.59 -0.17
N MET A 253 -13.08 -6.57 0.35
CA MET A 253 -13.04 -6.96 1.75
C MET A 253 -12.37 -8.32 1.87
N ALA A 254 -11.43 -8.47 2.78
CA ALA A 254 -10.92 -9.75 3.24
C ALA A 254 -11.50 -10.02 4.65
N GLY A 255 -12.19 -11.14 4.79
CA GLY A 255 -12.79 -11.58 6.03
C GLY A 255 -12.15 -12.84 6.56
N ILE A 256 -11.88 -12.88 7.86
CA ILE A 256 -11.27 -14.01 8.54
C ILE A 256 -12.39 -14.87 9.11
N THR A 257 -12.46 -16.11 8.66
CA THR A 257 -13.46 -17.10 9.08
C THR A 257 -12.99 -17.91 10.30
N GLY A 258 -13.95 -18.45 11.06
CA GLY A 258 -13.69 -19.16 12.31
C GLY A 258 -13.88 -18.26 13.53
N ASP A 259 -13.05 -18.43 14.52
CA ASP A 259 -12.98 -17.61 15.70
C ASP A 259 -11.55 -17.14 15.98
N GLU A 260 -11.35 -16.30 16.98
CA GLU A 260 -10.06 -15.69 17.30
C GLU A 260 -8.99 -16.75 17.64
N ASP A 261 -9.37 -17.78 18.38
CA ASP A 261 -8.45 -18.85 18.80
C ASP A 261 -8.19 -19.86 17.67
N ASN A 262 -9.16 -20.03 16.75
CA ASN A 262 -9.06 -21.00 15.67
C ASN A 262 -9.55 -20.44 14.32
N PRO A 263 -8.77 -19.56 13.68
CA PRO A 263 -9.08 -19.06 12.34
C PRO A 263 -9.01 -20.20 11.32
N THR A 264 -10.07 -20.36 10.53
CA THR A 264 -10.22 -21.46 9.56
C THR A 264 -9.83 -21.05 8.15
N GLY A 265 -9.89 -19.76 7.81
CA GLY A 265 -9.56 -19.26 6.47
C GLY A 265 -9.61 -17.75 6.36
N ILE A 266 -9.19 -17.25 5.21
CA ILE A 266 -9.41 -15.86 4.80
C ILE A 266 -10.10 -15.92 3.44
N GLU A 267 -11.29 -15.35 3.37
CA GLU A 267 -12.06 -15.22 2.15
C GLU A 267 -12.10 -13.76 1.71
N LEU A 268 -12.20 -13.54 0.40
CA LEU A 268 -12.19 -12.20 -0.16
C LEU A 268 -13.40 -12.00 -1.06
N TRP A 269 -14.01 -10.83 -0.92
CA TRP A 269 -15.17 -10.41 -1.69
C TRP A 269 -14.93 -9.04 -2.32
N GLU A 270 -15.39 -8.90 -3.55
CA GLU A 270 -15.68 -7.60 -4.12
C GLU A 270 -16.96 -7.05 -3.50
N VAL A 271 -16.92 -5.81 -3.05
CA VAL A 271 -18.06 -5.13 -2.43
C VAL A 271 -18.56 -4.06 -3.39
N ALA A 272 -19.77 -4.24 -3.91
CA ALA A 272 -20.42 -3.27 -4.76
C ALA A 272 -21.65 -2.68 -4.06
N SER A 273 -21.85 -1.37 -4.21
CA SER A 273 -23.07 -0.74 -3.75
C SER A 273 -24.13 -0.81 -4.84
N THR A 274 -25.37 -1.12 -4.46
CA THR A 274 -26.53 -1.01 -5.35
C THR A 274 -27.22 0.32 -5.12
N GLU A 275 -27.77 0.89 -6.20
CA GLU A 275 -28.53 2.13 -6.11
C GLU A 275 -29.74 1.96 -5.20
N SER A 276 -29.99 2.95 -4.39
CA SER A 276 -31.08 3.30 -3.47
C SER A 276 -32.21 2.25 -3.20
N PRO A 277 -32.36 1.75 -1.95
CA PRO A 277 -31.53 2.05 -0.79
C PRO A 277 -30.16 1.36 -0.88
N MET A 278 -29.13 2.00 -0.34
CA MET A 278 -27.76 1.50 -0.44
C MET A 278 -27.65 0.11 0.22
N LYS A 279 -27.67 -0.93 -0.60
CA LYS A 279 -27.40 -2.31 -0.19
C LYS A 279 -26.08 -2.75 -0.78
N LEU A 280 -25.27 -3.39 0.03
CA LEU A 280 -24.02 -3.97 -0.41
C LEU A 280 -24.26 -5.34 -1.02
N LYS A 281 -23.65 -5.57 -2.17
CA LYS A 281 -23.56 -6.87 -2.82
C LYS A 281 -22.13 -7.39 -2.66
N PHE A 282 -22.02 -8.63 -2.21
CA PHE A 282 -20.74 -9.31 -2.04
C PHE A 282 -20.58 -10.36 -3.12
N GLU A 283 -19.50 -10.29 -3.88
CA GLU A 283 -19.13 -11.30 -4.87
C GLU A 283 -17.79 -11.92 -4.45
N SER A 284 -17.78 -13.24 -4.21
CA SER A 284 -16.54 -13.94 -3.84
C SER A 284 -15.54 -13.91 -5.00
N ILE A 285 -14.36 -13.36 -4.72
CA ILE A 285 -13.26 -13.22 -5.67
C ILE A 285 -12.11 -14.17 -5.41
N GLY A 286 -12.08 -14.86 -4.27
CA GLY A 286 -11.08 -15.84 -3.94
C GLY A 286 -11.01 -16.16 -2.45
N SER A 287 -10.30 -17.23 -2.15
CA SER A 287 -9.94 -17.63 -0.78
C SER A 287 -8.45 -17.87 -0.69
N MET A 288 -7.87 -17.51 0.44
CA MET A 288 -6.44 -17.74 0.69
C MET A 288 -6.16 -19.24 0.82
N PRO A 289 -5.16 -19.79 0.10
CA PRO A 289 -4.72 -21.17 0.31
C PRO A 289 -4.26 -21.41 1.75
N THR A 290 -4.58 -22.59 2.29
CA THR A 290 -4.22 -22.97 3.67
C THR A 290 -2.73 -22.81 3.96
N ALA A 291 -1.87 -23.17 3.00
CA ALA A 291 -0.41 -23.03 3.16
C ALA A 291 0.02 -21.55 3.32
N CYS A 292 -0.68 -20.61 2.71
CA CYS A 292 -0.45 -19.16 2.90
C CYS A 292 -0.98 -18.68 4.25
N LEU A 293 -2.14 -19.17 4.67
CA LEU A 293 -2.72 -18.86 5.98
C LEU A 293 -1.81 -19.30 7.13
N GLU A 294 -1.27 -20.54 7.06
CA GLU A 294 -0.33 -21.05 8.05
C GLU A 294 0.94 -20.20 8.16
N LYS A 295 1.44 -19.69 7.02
CA LYS A 295 2.59 -18.77 7.02
C LYS A 295 2.25 -17.41 7.64
N LEU A 296 1.05 -16.91 7.39
CA LEU A 296 0.59 -15.63 7.94
C LEU A 296 0.35 -15.71 9.46
N ARG A 297 -0.03 -16.89 9.98
CA ARG A 297 -0.15 -17.14 11.43
C ARG A 297 1.20 -17.12 12.15
N GLY A 298 2.28 -17.48 11.45
CA GLY A 298 3.60 -17.61 12.05
C GLY A 298 3.83 -18.92 12.80
N ILE A 299 5.01 -19.04 13.41
CA ILE A 299 5.46 -20.27 14.12
C ILE A 299 4.83 -20.37 15.51
N ASP A 300 4.63 -19.22 16.17
CA ASP A 300 4.00 -19.15 17.49
C ASP A 300 2.50 -18.86 17.29
N SER A 301 1.70 -19.92 17.27
CA SER A 301 0.25 -19.86 17.00
C SER A 301 -0.59 -19.14 18.08
N ASP A 302 0.03 -18.59 19.11
CA ASP A 302 -0.65 -17.94 20.24
C ASP A 302 -1.16 -16.51 19.93
N TRP A 303 -0.82 -15.96 18.73
CA TRP A 303 -1.25 -14.62 18.34
C TRP A 303 -2.45 -14.65 17.40
N PRO A 304 -3.51 -13.88 17.71
CA PRO A 304 -4.69 -13.83 16.88
C PRO A 304 -4.40 -13.18 15.49
N LEU A 305 -5.04 -13.70 14.45
CA LEU A 305 -5.01 -13.09 13.12
C LEU A 305 -5.77 -11.75 13.01
N SER A 306 -6.33 -11.24 14.10
CA SER A 306 -7.04 -9.95 14.14
C SER A 306 -6.15 -8.74 13.78
N SER A 307 -4.83 -8.91 13.81
CA SER A 307 -3.84 -7.89 13.45
C SER A 307 -3.47 -7.87 11.96
N ILE A 308 -4.27 -8.52 11.10
CA ILE A 308 -4.00 -8.53 9.66
C ILE A 308 -4.11 -7.12 9.09
N VAL A 309 -3.09 -6.77 8.31
CA VAL A 309 -3.01 -5.56 7.48
C VAL A 309 -3.25 -5.97 6.03
N PHE A 310 -4.15 -5.25 5.37
CA PHE A 310 -4.49 -5.44 3.96
C PHE A 310 -3.98 -4.24 3.17
N ASN A 311 -3.02 -4.49 2.29
CA ASN A 311 -2.48 -3.48 1.39
C ASN A 311 -2.76 -3.91 -0.04
N ALA A 312 -3.30 -3.00 -0.86
CA ALA A 312 -3.56 -3.26 -2.25
C ALA A 312 -3.20 -2.06 -3.11
N VAL A 313 -2.64 -2.32 -4.27
CA VAL A 313 -2.31 -1.31 -5.28
C VAL A 313 -2.30 -1.96 -6.66
N GLY A 314 -2.90 -1.30 -7.65
CA GLY A 314 -3.08 -1.90 -8.97
C GLY A 314 -3.86 -3.22 -8.87
N ASP A 315 -3.29 -4.27 -9.45
CA ASP A 315 -3.87 -5.61 -9.47
C ASP A 315 -3.31 -6.52 -8.34
N MET A 316 -2.48 -5.99 -7.43
CA MET A 316 -1.82 -6.75 -6.37
C MET A 316 -2.46 -6.50 -5.01
N VAL A 317 -2.57 -7.58 -4.25
CA VAL A 317 -2.95 -7.59 -2.83
C VAL A 317 -1.79 -8.14 -2.02
N TYR A 318 -1.48 -7.48 -0.91
CA TYR A 318 -0.49 -7.92 0.06
C TYR A 318 -1.14 -7.98 1.44
N MET A 319 -1.03 -9.12 2.10
CA MET A 319 -1.52 -9.32 3.45
C MET A 319 -0.36 -9.68 4.37
N SER A 320 -0.30 -9.02 5.51
CA SER A 320 0.69 -9.27 6.56
C SER A 320 0.02 -9.31 7.92
N ASN A 321 0.59 -10.05 8.84
CA ASN A 321 0.19 -10.02 10.24
C ASN A 321 1.13 -9.07 10.99
N ALA A 322 0.61 -8.01 11.58
CA ALA A 322 1.42 -7.02 12.29
C ALA A 322 2.12 -7.60 13.55
N ALA A 323 1.60 -8.70 14.09
CA ALA A 323 2.20 -9.42 15.20
C ALA A 323 3.36 -10.33 14.76
N GLU A 324 3.35 -10.77 13.48
CA GLU A 324 4.33 -11.65 12.87
C GLU A 324 5.03 -10.94 11.72
N THR A 325 6.32 -10.69 11.84
CA THR A 325 7.05 -9.78 10.93
C THR A 325 7.75 -10.48 9.76
N GLY A 326 7.68 -11.81 9.65
CA GLY A 326 8.52 -12.60 8.74
C GLY A 326 7.94 -12.92 7.39
N GLU A 327 6.63 -13.01 7.28
CA GLU A 327 5.97 -13.53 6.09
C GLU A 327 4.85 -12.57 5.62
N ILE A 328 4.84 -12.30 4.32
CA ILE A 328 3.79 -11.50 3.66
C ILE A 328 3.18 -12.38 2.58
N VAL A 329 1.87 -12.43 2.52
CA VAL A 329 1.15 -13.16 1.47
C VAL A 329 0.75 -12.18 0.38
N ALA A 330 1.11 -12.50 -0.87
CA ALA A 330 0.74 -11.73 -2.05
C ALA A 330 -0.20 -12.53 -2.95
N ALA A 331 -1.15 -11.84 -3.58
CA ALA A 331 -2.02 -12.38 -4.62
C ALA A 331 -2.22 -11.36 -5.73
N GLU A 332 -2.46 -11.85 -6.95
CA GLU A 332 -2.69 -11.04 -8.15
C GLU A 332 -4.16 -11.17 -8.58
N MET A 333 -4.77 -10.07 -8.96
CA MET A 333 -6.12 -10.03 -9.53
C MET A 333 -6.05 -10.30 -11.03
N GLU A 334 -6.61 -11.41 -11.50
CA GLU A 334 -6.69 -11.76 -12.91
C GLU A 334 -8.11 -12.22 -13.26
N GLY A 335 -8.73 -11.62 -14.27
CA GLY A 335 -10.08 -11.96 -14.69
C GLY A 335 -11.17 -11.75 -13.61
N GLY A 336 -10.96 -10.82 -12.67
CA GLY A 336 -11.87 -10.55 -11.56
C GLY A 336 -11.76 -11.54 -10.39
N LYS A 337 -10.76 -12.40 -10.37
CA LYS A 337 -10.48 -13.36 -9.32
C LYS A 337 -9.07 -13.15 -8.78
N LEU A 338 -8.87 -13.36 -7.49
CA LEU A 338 -7.53 -13.43 -6.91
C LEU A 338 -6.91 -14.80 -7.17
N CYS A 339 -5.73 -14.76 -7.75
CA CYS A 339 -4.96 -15.94 -8.14
C CYS A 339 -3.47 -15.73 -7.86
N LYS A 340 -2.62 -16.66 -8.30
CA LYS A 340 -1.15 -16.58 -8.17
C LYS A 340 -0.70 -16.24 -6.74
N TRP A 341 -1.32 -16.92 -5.77
CA TRP A 341 -0.97 -16.77 -4.36
C TRP A 341 0.49 -17.17 -4.11
N ARG A 342 1.22 -16.33 -3.40
CA ARG A 342 2.61 -16.59 -3.03
C ARG A 342 2.93 -16.01 -1.67
N THR A 343 3.91 -16.61 -1.01
CA THR A 343 4.45 -16.11 0.24
C THR A 343 5.77 -15.41 -0.02
N LEU A 344 5.89 -14.19 0.47
CA LEU A 344 7.08 -13.38 0.37
C LEU A 344 7.78 -13.42 1.72
N ARG A 345 8.97 -14.02 1.75
CA ARG A 345 9.78 -14.03 2.94
C ARG A 345 10.61 -12.75 3.00
N TYR A 346 10.35 -11.96 4.01
CA TYR A 346 11.19 -10.81 4.31
C TYR A 346 12.42 -11.28 5.09
N ALA A 347 13.57 -11.35 4.41
CA ALA A 347 14.78 -12.00 4.94
C ALA A 347 15.32 -11.37 6.23
N ASP A 348 15.02 -10.11 6.46
CA ASP A 348 15.49 -9.33 7.62
C ASP A 348 14.40 -9.17 8.71
N ALA A 349 13.41 -10.07 8.69
CA ALA A 349 12.27 -10.04 9.60
C ALA A 349 12.60 -10.38 11.06
N ARG A 350 13.78 -10.94 11.34
CA ARG A 350 14.29 -11.02 12.70
C ARG A 350 14.75 -9.64 13.14
N GLY A 351 13.78 -8.72 13.25
CA GLY A 351 14.02 -7.39 13.78
C GLY A 351 14.75 -7.47 15.10
N HIS A 352 15.72 -6.60 15.29
CA HIS A 352 16.29 -6.42 16.62
C HIS A 352 15.17 -6.00 17.56
N ALA A 353 15.18 -6.50 18.78
CA ALA A 353 14.23 -6.06 19.80
C ALA A 353 14.17 -4.53 19.83
N GLY A 354 13.00 -3.95 19.50
CA GLY A 354 12.83 -2.50 19.41
C GLY A 354 12.71 -1.92 17.97
N GLU A 355 12.53 -2.75 16.94
CA GLU A 355 12.17 -2.30 15.60
C GLU A 355 10.69 -2.55 15.31
N ARG A 356 10.08 -1.65 14.56
CA ARG A 356 8.70 -1.71 14.10
C ARG A 356 8.68 -1.79 12.58
N LEU A 357 7.83 -2.65 12.03
CA LEU A 357 7.58 -2.73 10.60
C LEU A 357 6.32 -1.92 10.24
N ILE A 358 6.41 -1.23 9.12
CA ILE A 358 5.29 -0.53 8.50
C ILE A 358 5.26 -0.98 7.04
N VAL A 359 4.08 -1.38 6.58
CA VAL A 359 3.88 -1.87 5.22
C VAL A 359 3.05 -0.88 4.44
N ALA A 360 3.47 -0.56 3.23
CA ALA A 360 2.74 0.29 2.29
C ALA A 360 2.97 -0.21 0.86
N CYS A 361 2.17 0.28 -0.08
CA CYS A 361 2.29 -0.05 -1.48
C CYS A 361 2.32 1.23 -2.32
N SER A 362 2.92 1.17 -3.49
CA SER A 362 2.86 2.26 -4.47
C SER A 362 2.98 1.69 -5.88
N ASN A 363 2.31 2.34 -6.83
CA ASN A 363 2.57 2.09 -8.23
C ASN A 363 3.88 2.77 -8.63
N VAL A 364 4.84 2.00 -9.13
CA VAL A 364 6.14 2.50 -9.57
C VAL A 364 6.20 2.49 -11.09
N SER A 365 6.50 3.63 -11.69
CA SER A 365 6.75 3.78 -13.11
C SER A 365 8.25 3.90 -13.42
N PHE A 366 8.62 3.75 -14.67
CA PHE A 366 10.00 3.97 -15.10
C PHE A 366 10.46 5.44 -14.90
N SER A 367 9.53 6.39 -15.01
CA SER A 367 9.84 7.80 -14.72
C SER A 367 10.16 8.03 -13.25
N ASP A 368 9.50 7.29 -12.35
CA ASP A 368 9.77 7.33 -10.92
C ASP A 368 11.16 6.79 -10.61
N LEU A 369 11.55 5.67 -11.22
CA LEU A 369 12.92 5.14 -11.12
C LEU A 369 13.95 6.16 -11.60
N LYS A 370 13.75 6.78 -12.78
CA LYS A 370 14.67 7.79 -13.29
C LYS A 370 14.78 9.02 -12.42
N ARG A 371 13.68 9.45 -11.78
CA ARG A 371 13.70 10.54 -10.80
C ARG A 371 14.50 10.12 -9.57
N ALA A 372 14.25 8.93 -9.04
CA ALA A 372 14.94 8.39 -7.88
C ALA A 372 16.47 8.31 -8.09
N PHE A 373 16.92 7.84 -9.26
CA PHE A 373 18.35 7.83 -9.61
C PHE A 373 18.96 9.24 -9.68
N ARG A 374 18.21 10.25 -10.12
CA ARG A 374 18.67 11.64 -10.11
C ARG A 374 18.75 12.22 -8.69
N ASP A 375 17.86 11.78 -7.81
CA ASP A 375 17.78 12.23 -6.42
C ASP A 375 18.72 11.41 -5.50
N ASP A 376 19.71 10.71 -6.09
CA ASP A 376 20.74 9.91 -5.41
C ASP A 376 20.17 8.72 -4.58
N LEU A 377 18.98 8.25 -4.92
CA LEU A 377 18.44 7.01 -4.38
C LEU A 377 19.17 5.83 -5.02
N ARG A 378 19.79 5.01 -4.20
CA ARG A 378 20.53 3.82 -4.64
C ARG A 378 19.73 2.56 -4.37
N PHE A 379 19.84 1.62 -5.28
CA PHE A 379 19.18 0.33 -5.21
C PHE A 379 20.24 -0.77 -5.07
N SER A 380 20.01 -1.69 -4.17
CA SER A 380 20.73 -2.96 -4.12
C SER A 380 19.75 -4.11 -4.06
N VAL A 381 19.89 -5.05 -5.01
CA VAL A 381 19.09 -6.28 -4.99
C VAL A 381 19.57 -7.12 -3.82
N MET A 382 18.64 -7.53 -2.98
CA MET A 382 18.91 -8.44 -1.86
C MET A 382 19.01 -9.87 -2.42
N VAL A 383 20.06 -10.60 -2.04
CA VAL A 383 20.32 -11.98 -2.47
C VAL A 383 19.74 -12.96 -1.48
#